data_471689e33eda22f6136145ebba12c886
#
_entry.id   471689e33eda22f6136145ebba12c886
#
_cell.length_a   1.000
_cell.length_b   1.000
_cell.length_c   1.000
_cell.angle_alpha   90.00
_cell.angle_beta   90.00
_cell.angle_gamma   90.00
#
_symmetry.space_group_name_H-M   'P 1'
#
loop_
_entity.id
_entity.type
_entity.pdbx_description
1 polymer ?
#
loop_
_entity_poly.entity_id
_entity_poly.type
_entity_poly.pdbx_seq_one_letter_code
_entity_poly.pdbx_strand_id
1 'polypeptide(L)'
;RWARFGNDLLLGCQADRPITQREWEFLPDNLSKDFATEGRTDFIDASQIADGKTNATSASGYITLVDETSDIIPAQAQITDDAPVTPQMIAIVLAIIIIGTTVRECVKKKNYWWFDAILLVLTGLPGLILFAMIFSQHPTVQINFQILILNPLNLIFAWKTVKRMKAGHLYWYYELLGWLLLIALLLQIWQNYAEGMSILALSLLARYCVKS
;
A
#
# COMPACT_ATOMS: atom_id res chain seq x y z
N ARG A 1 -7.99 -5.60 -9.13
CA ARG A 1 -7.35 -4.27 -8.94
C ARG A 1 -7.73 -3.63 -7.61
N TRP A 2 -9.01 -3.60 -7.22
CA TRP A 2 -9.45 -2.97 -5.97
C TRP A 2 -8.88 -3.62 -4.72
N ALA A 3 -8.80 -4.96 -4.69
CA ALA A 3 -8.17 -5.67 -3.58
C ALA A 3 -6.68 -5.31 -3.44
N ARG A 4 -5.97 -5.22 -4.58
CA ARG A 4 -4.58 -4.77 -4.59
C ARG A 4 -4.46 -3.34 -4.08
N PHE A 5 -5.30 -2.42 -4.56
CA PHE A 5 -5.33 -1.03 -4.08
C PHE A 5 -5.51 -0.97 -2.55
N GLY A 6 -6.46 -1.75 -2.00
CA GLY A 6 -6.68 -1.82 -0.56
C GLY A 6 -5.45 -2.33 0.20
N ASN A 7 -4.79 -3.37 -0.31
CA ASN A 7 -3.56 -3.89 0.27
C ASN A 7 -2.43 -2.85 0.21
N ASP A 8 -2.17 -2.27 -0.97
CA ASP A 8 -1.12 -1.27 -1.16
C ASP A 8 -1.37 0.00 -0.32
N LEU A 9 -2.64 0.32 -0.04
CA LEU A 9 -3.00 1.44 0.83
C LEU A 9 -2.68 1.17 2.31
N LEU A 10 -2.92 -0.06 2.78
CA LEU A 10 -2.72 -0.44 4.17
C LEU A 10 -1.28 -0.86 4.48
N LEU A 11 -0.56 -1.41 3.50
CA LEU A 11 0.82 -1.84 3.66
C LEU A 11 1.77 -0.64 3.68
N GLY A 12 2.76 -0.70 4.55
CA GLY A 12 3.79 0.31 4.68
C GLY A 12 5.08 -0.05 3.92
N CYS A 13 6.10 0.78 4.07
CA CYS A 13 7.38 0.64 3.35
C CYS A 13 8.10 -0.69 3.62
N GLN A 14 7.84 -1.37 4.72
CA GLN A 14 8.43 -2.68 5.00
C GLN A 14 7.90 -3.80 4.10
N ALA A 15 6.70 -3.63 3.54
CA ALA A 15 6.13 -4.59 2.59
C ALA A 15 6.80 -4.52 1.21
N ASP A 16 7.43 -3.39 0.89
CA ASP A 16 8.10 -3.16 -0.40
C ASP A 16 9.57 -3.65 -0.42
N ARG A 17 10.09 -4.10 0.72
CA ARG A 17 11.46 -4.62 0.77
C ARG A 17 11.58 -5.94 -0.01
N PRO A 18 12.73 -6.19 -0.67
CA PRO A 18 12.99 -7.50 -1.25
C PRO A 18 13.00 -8.57 -0.15
N ILE A 19 12.29 -9.66 -0.39
CA ILE A 19 12.29 -10.81 0.51
C ILE A 19 13.59 -11.61 0.34
N THR A 20 14.08 -12.15 1.45
CA THR A 20 15.22 -13.06 1.44
C THR A 20 14.80 -14.44 0.90
N GLN A 21 15.78 -15.26 0.44
CA GLN A 21 15.53 -16.64 0.02
C GLN A 21 14.76 -17.43 1.09
N ARG A 22 15.15 -17.30 2.34
CA ARG A 22 14.50 -17.97 3.47
C ARG A 22 13.04 -17.52 3.69
N GLU A 23 12.73 -16.25 3.48
CA GLU A 23 11.35 -15.74 3.56
C GLU A 23 10.52 -16.19 2.36
N TRP A 24 11.14 -16.35 1.19
CA TRP A 24 10.50 -16.85 -0.01
C TRP A 24 10.05 -18.32 0.13
N GLU A 25 10.81 -19.12 0.88
CA GLU A 25 10.52 -20.53 1.20
C GLU A 25 9.29 -20.70 2.12
N PHE A 26 8.79 -19.64 2.77
CA PHE A 26 7.53 -19.69 3.53
C PHE A 26 6.29 -19.96 2.66
N LEU A 27 6.37 -19.74 1.36
CA LEU A 27 5.31 -20.10 0.44
C LEU A 27 5.39 -21.62 0.16
N PRO A 28 4.31 -22.39 0.41
CA PRO A 28 4.33 -23.85 0.27
C PRO A 28 4.82 -24.35 -1.10
N ASP A 29 4.41 -23.66 -2.16
CA ASP A 29 4.81 -24.00 -3.55
C ASP A 29 6.31 -23.83 -3.77
N ASN A 30 6.92 -22.82 -3.15
CA ASN A 30 8.35 -22.55 -3.26
C ASN A 30 9.15 -23.55 -2.42
N LEU A 31 8.67 -23.84 -1.22
CA LEU A 31 9.25 -24.86 -0.36
C LEU A 31 9.21 -26.22 -1.03
N SER A 32 8.08 -26.58 -1.64
CA SER A 32 7.93 -27.83 -2.40
C SER A 32 8.93 -27.91 -3.57
N LYS A 33 9.15 -26.82 -4.30
CA LYS A 33 10.13 -26.76 -5.39
C LYS A 33 11.56 -26.93 -4.89
N ASP A 34 11.90 -26.35 -3.74
CA ASP A 34 13.23 -26.49 -3.15
C ASP A 34 13.52 -27.93 -2.71
N PHE A 35 12.51 -28.64 -2.20
CA PHE A 35 12.62 -30.08 -1.90
C PHE A 35 12.62 -30.97 -3.13
N ALA A 36 12.01 -30.56 -4.22
CA ALA A 36 11.96 -31.31 -5.49
C ALA A 36 13.20 -31.09 -6.36
N THR A 37 14.02 -30.07 -6.08
CA THR A 37 15.20 -29.76 -6.91
C THR A 37 16.33 -30.74 -6.61
N GLU A 38 16.77 -31.48 -7.61
CA GLU A 38 17.93 -32.38 -7.53
C GLU A 38 19.18 -31.58 -7.07
N GLY A 39 19.84 -32.06 -6.03
CA GLY A 39 21.14 -31.53 -5.59
C GLY A 39 21.15 -30.77 -4.26
N ARG A 40 20.01 -30.53 -3.64
CA ARG A 40 19.94 -29.93 -2.28
C ARG A 40 19.91 -30.98 -1.17
N THR A 41 20.79 -31.97 -1.32
CA THR A 41 20.94 -33.07 -0.36
C THR A 41 21.98 -32.83 0.72
N ASP A 42 22.36 -31.57 0.92
CA ASP A 42 23.35 -31.19 1.93
C ASP A 42 22.88 -31.45 3.37
N PHE A 43 21.62 -31.86 3.54
CA PHE A 43 21.00 -32.05 4.87
C PHE A 43 20.78 -33.52 5.26
N ILE A 44 20.97 -34.49 4.37
CA ILE A 44 20.74 -35.90 4.68
C ILE A 44 22.01 -36.71 4.37
N ASP A 45 22.70 -37.09 5.41
CA ASP A 45 23.84 -38.03 5.31
C ASP A 45 23.32 -39.41 4.89
N ALA A 46 24.03 -40.08 3.97
CA ALA A 46 23.73 -41.41 3.51
C ALA A 46 23.63 -42.45 4.67
N SER A 47 24.26 -42.18 5.83
CA SER A 47 24.11 -42.96 7.04
C SER A 47 22.70 -42.96 7.63
N GLN A 48 21.93 -41.90 7.43
CA GLN A 48 20.55 -41.78 7.93
C GLN A 48 19.56 -42.63 7.15
N ILE A 49 19.90 -43.01 5.92
CA ILE A 49 19.10 -43.85 5.07
C ILE A 49 19.19 -45.31 5.52
N ALA A 50 20.35 -45.73 5.95
CA ALA A 50 20.59 -47.09 6.44
C ALA A 50 19.73 -47.42 7.68
N ASP A 51 19.28 -46.39 8.43
CA ASP A 51 18.41 -46.57 9.61
C ASP A 51 16.90 -46.68 9.26
N GLY A 52 16.54 -46.78 7.97
CA GLY A 52 15.16 -46.99 7.53
C GLY A 52 14.23 -45.77 7.78
N LYS A 53 14.81 -44.62 8.01
CA LYS A 53 14.03 -43.37 8.31
C LYS A 53 13.61 -42.59 7.07
N THR A 54 14.18 -42.93 5.90
CA THR A 54 13.87 -42.28 4.62
C THR A 54 13.93 -43.26 3.47
N ASN A 55 13.01 -43.16 2.54
CA ASN A 55 13.01 -44.00 1.33
C ASN A 55 13.99 -43.44 0.29
N ALA A 56 15.08 -44.13 0.05
CA ALA A 56 16.07 -43.72 -0.93
C ALA A 56 15.92 -44.46 -2.22
N THR A 57 15.82 -43.78 -3.31
CA THR A 57 15.71 -44.36 -4.66
C THR A 57 16.70 -43.74 -5.65
N SER A 58 17.97 -43.65 -5.34
CA SER A 58 18.96 -43.38 -6.38
C SER A 58 20.34 -43.91 -6.09
N ALA A 59 20.92 -44.56 -7.11
CA ALA A 59 22.25 -45.18 -7.08
C ALA A 59 23.42 -44.17 -7.05
N SER A 60 23.17 -42.88 -7.00
CA SER A 60 24.18 -41.82 -7.03
C SER A 60 24.41 -41.09 -5.67
N GLY A 61 23.84 -41.58 -4.57
CA GLY A 61 23.99 -40.97 -3.25
C GLY A 61 23.15 -39.71 -3.02
N TYR A 62 22.34 -39.31 -3.97
CA TYR A 62 21.39 -38.20 -3.84
C TYR A 62 19.98 -38.74 -3.64
N ILE A 63 19.25 -38.16 -2.71
CA ILE A 63 17.88 -38.52 -2.37
C ILE A 63 16.96 -37.39 -2.77
N THR A 64 15.91 -37.71 -3.52
CA THR A 64 14.77 -36.80 -3.66
C THR A 64 13.92 -36.94 -2.42
N LEU A 65 13.72 -35.86 -1.68
CA LEU A 65 12.88 -35.80 -0.48
C LEU A 65 11.39 -35.96 -0.80
N VAL A 66 11.01 -35.70 -2.04
CA VAL A 66 9.64 -35.82 -2.56
C VAL A 66 9.58 -36.97 -3.53
N ASP A 67 8.91 -38.06 -3.14
CA ASP A 67 8.74 -39.26 -3.95
C ASP A 67 7.55 -39.12 -4.92
N GLU A 68 6.45 -38.53 -4.46
CA GLU A 68 5.24 -38.32 -5.24
C GLU A 68 4.55 -37.02 -4.90
N THR A 69 4.15 -36.26 -5.90
CA THR A 69 3.31 -35.06 -5.75
C THR A 69 1.95 -35.31 -6.39
N SER A 70 0.87 -35.16 -5.61
CA SER A 70 -0.49 -35.23 -6.14
C SER A 70 -1.24 -33.93 -5.86
N ASP A 71 -1.88 -33.37 -6.89
CA ASP A 71 -2.79 -32.24 -6.71
C ASP A 71 -4.13 -32.73 -6.15
N ILE A 72 -4.34 -32.52 -4.86
CA ILE A 72 -5.61 -32.88 -4.19
C ILE A 72 -6.75 -31.97 -4.68
N ILE A 73 -6.45 -30.72 -4.93
CA ILE A 73 -7.40 -29.74 -5.46
C ILE A 73 -6.77 -29.11 -6.73
N PRO A 74 -7.35 -29.36 -7.91
CA PRO A 74 -6.84 -28.74 -9.12
C PRO A 74 -6.93 -27.21 -9.00
N ALA A 75 -5.88 -26.54 -9.48
CA ALA A 75 -5.85 -25.08 -9.50
C ALA A 75 -7.05 -24.56 -10.30
N GLN A 76 -7.97 -23.91 -9.60
CA GLN A 76 -9.09 -23.22 -10.26
C GLN A 76 -8.58 -21.89 -10.82
N ALA A 77 -8.88 -21.66 -12.11
CA ALA A 77 -8.64 -20.34 -12.68
C ALA A 77 -9.38 -19.28 -11.86
N GLN A 78 -8.64 -18.39 -11.21
CA GLN A 78 -9.26 -17.22 -10.57
C GLN A 78 -9.86 -16.37 -11.68
N ILE A 79 -11.20 -16.35 -11.73
CA ILE A 79 -11.92 -15.38 -12.57
C ILE A 79 -11.78 -14.04 -11.86
N THR A 80 -10.82 -13.25 -12.29
CA THR A 80 -10.69 -11.85 -11.87
C THR A 80 -11.62 -11.03 -12.74
N ASP A 81 -12.87 -10.89 -12.33
CA ASP A 81 -13.73 -9.82 -12.84
C ASP A 81 -13.14 -8.49 -12.34
N ASP A 82 -12.24 -7.92 -13.13
CA ASP A 82 -11.75 -6.57 -12.90
C ASP A 82 -12.92 -5.60 -13.14
N ALA A 83 -13.31 -4.89 -12.08
CA ALA A 83 -14.30 -3.83 -12.21
C ALA A 83 -13.87 -2.84 -13.31
N PRO A 84 -14.79 -2.38 -14.15
CA PRO A 84 -14.46 -1.49 -15.28
C PRO A 84 -13.84 -0.16 -14.83
N VAL A 85 -14.10 0.26 -13.59
CA VAL A 85 -13.54 1.47 -12.97
C VAL A 85 -12.34 1.11 -12.12
N THR A 86 -11.16 1.67 -12.45
CA THR A 86 -9.94 1.44 -11.70
C THR A 86 -9.75 2.50 -10.61
N PRO A 87 -8.99 2.22 -9.53
CA PRO A 87 -8.63 3.22 -8.52
C PRO A 87 -7.93 4.45 -9.12
N GLN A 88 -7.08 4.23 -10.11
CA GLN A 88 -6.40 5.30 -10.83
C GLN A 88 -7.38 6.23 -11.58
N MET A 89 -8.39 5.66 -12.22
CA MET A 89 -9.42 6.47 -12.89
C MET A 89 -10.16 7.38 -11.90
N ILE A 90 -10.50 6.85 -10.72
CA ILE A 90 -11.13 7.65 -9.65
C ILE A 90 -10.18 8.74 -9.18
N ALA A 91 -8.91 8.44 -8.97
CA ALA A 91 -7.91 9.43 -8.56
C ALA A 91 -7.76 10.55 -9.61
N ILE A 92 -7.76 10.22 -10.89
CA ILE A 92 -7.70 11.20 -11.99
C ILE A 92 -8.96 12.10 -12.00
N VAL A 93 -10.15 11.51 -11.86
CA VAL A 93 -11.40 12.28 -11.80
C VAL A 93 -11.41 13.23 -10.61
N LEU A 94 -10.99 12.74 -9.43
CA LEU A 94 -10.86 13.57 -8.23
C LEU A 94 -9.84 14.70 -8.44
N ALA A 95 -8.69 14.40 -9.05
CA ALA A 95 -7.66 15.40 -9.34
C ALA A 95 -8.20 16.49 -10.29
N ILE A 96 -8.94 16.12 -11.34
CA ILE A 96 -9.59 17.08 -12.25
C ILE A 96 -10.58 17.97 -11.50
N ILE A 97 -11.39 17.41 -10.59
CA ILE A 97 -12.34 18.16 -9.77
C ILE A 97 -11.60 19.11 -8.83
N ILE A 98 -10.55 18.65 -8.16
CA ILE A 98 -9.74 19.47 -7.23
C ILE A 98 -9.08 20.62 -7.97
N ILE A 99 -8.40 20.35 -9.06
CA ILE A 99 -7.71 21.38 -9.86
C ILE A 99 -8.73 22.33 -10.49
N GLY A 100 -9.80 21.81 -11.09
CA GLY A 100 -10.85 22.62 -11.72
C GLY A 100 -11.54 23.57 -10.72
N THR A 101 -11.84 23.09 -9.51
CA THR A 101 -12.39 23.95 -8.43
C THR A 101 -11.37 24.98 -7.95
N THR A 102 -10.09 24.62 -7.86
CA THR A 102 -9.02 25.55 -7.48
C THR A 102 -8.85 26.68 -8.50
N VAL A 103 -8.76 26.33 -9.78
CA VAL A 103 -8.70 27.33 -10.88
C VAL A 103 -9.93 28.24 -10.87
N ARG A 104 -11.12 27.66 -10.69
CA ARG A 104 -12.37 28.44 -10.62
C ARG A 104 -12.39 29.41 -9.45
N GLU A 105 -11.84 29.02 -8.28
CA GLU A 105 -11.68 29.91 -7.12
C GLU A 105 -10.75 31.07 -7.43
N CYS A 106 -9.60 30.81 -8.05
CA CYS A 106 -8.63 31.84 -8.44
C CYS A 106 -9.26 32.85 -9.43
N VAL A 107 -9.95 32.36 -10.47
CA VAL A 107 -10.56 33.20 -11.48
C VAL A 107 -11.73 34.01 -10.93
N LYS A 108 -12.58 33.39 -10.10
CA LYS A 108 -13.78 34.05 -9.56
C LYS A 108 -13.53 34.82 -8.27
N LYS A 109 -12.36 34.69 -7.68
CA LYS A 109 -11.99 35.24 -6.36
C LYS A 109 -13.00 34.87 -5.27
N LYS A 110 -13.57 33.64 -5.37
CA LYS A 110 -14.55 33.10 -4.42
C LYS A 110 -13.95 31.92 -3.68
N ASN A 111 -14.17 31.85 -2.36
CA ASN A 111 -13.71 30.75 -1.54
C ASN A 111 -14.81 29.68 -1.40
N TYR A 112 -14.54 28.46 -1.88
CA TYR A 112 -15.44 27.30 -1.75
C TYR A 112 -15.08 26.47 -0.50
N TRP A 113 -15.21 27.10 0.68
CA TRP A 113 -14.89 26.47 1.98
C TRP A 113 -15.54 25.10 2.20
N TRP A 114 -16.73 24.87 1.64
CA TRP A 114 -17.44 23.59 1.75
C TRP A 114 -16.71 22.46 1.03
N PHE A 115 -16.06 22.78 -0.09
CA PHE A 115 -15.28 21.81 -0.85
C PHE A 115 -14.02 21.39 -0.06
N ASP A 116 -13.35 22.35 0.57
CA ASP A 116 -12.22 22.05 1.45
C ASP A 116 -12.66 21.23 2.67
N ALA A 117 -13.82 21.49 3.23
CA ALA A 117 -14.38 20.69 4.32
C ALA A 117 -14.57 19.23 3.89
N ILE A 118 -15.12 18.98 2.70
CA ILE A 118 -15.28 17.64 2.13
C ILE A 118 -13.91 16.97 1.96
N LEU A 119 -12.94 17.67 1.37
CA LEU A 119 -11.60 17.11 1.16
C LEU A 119 -10.91 16.73 2.48
N LEU A 120 -11.00 17.59 3.50
CA LEU A 120 -10.44 17.31 4.82
C LEU A 120 -11.08 16.07 5.45
N VAL A 121 -12.39 15.90 5.32
CA VAL A 121 -13.08 14.72 5.84
C VAL A 121 -12.72 13.48 5.04
N LEU A 122 -12.75 13.54 3.69
CA LEU A 122 -12.45 12.40 2.82
C LEU A 122 -11.01 11.91 2.96
N THR A 123 -10.07 12.80 3.21
CA THR A 123 -8.66 12.41 3.45
C THR A 123 -8.40 12.05 4.92
N GLY A 124 -9.15 12.61 5.84
CA GLY A 124 -9.00 12.36 7.26
C GLY A 124 -9.56 11.01 7.73
N LEU A 125 -10.69 10.56 7.17
CA LEU A 125 -11.31 9.28 7.55
C LEU A 125 -10.41 8.07 7.24
N PRO A 126 -9.88 7.89 6.01
CA PRO A 126 -8.91 6.83 5.77
C PRO A 126 -7.63 7.01 6.58
N GLY A 127 -7.21 8.26 6.81
CA GLY A 127 -6.08 8.58 7.66
C GLY A 127 -6.23 8.08 9.10
N LEU A 128 -7.44 8.09 9.63
CA LEU A 128 -7.72 7.52 10.95
C LEU A 128 -7.50 6.01 10.98
N ILE A 129 -7.85 5.31 9.88
CA ILE A 129 -7.59 3.87 9.74
C ILE A 129 -6.08 3.61 9.70
N LEU A 130 -5.35 4.35 8.86
CA LEU A 130 -3.89 4.23 8.80
C LEU A 130 -3.22 4.53 10.14
N PHE A 131 -3.72 5.52 10.88
CA PHE A 131 -3.24 5.84 12.21
C PHE A 131 -3.46 4.69 13.20
N ALA A 132 -4.64 4.05 13.17
CA ALA A 132 -4.92 2.89 14.00
C ALA A 132 -4.00 1.69 13.66
N MET A 133 -3.62 1.52 12.39
CA MET A 133 -2.72 0.46 11.95
C MET A 133 -1.29 0.61 12.49
N ILE A 134 -0.86 1.82 12.87
CA ILE A 134 0.46 2.03 13.52
C ILE A 134 0.58 1.21 14.82
N PHE A 135 -0.51 1.02 15.53
CA PHE A 135 -0.56 0.25 16.78
C PHE A 135 -0.74 -1.25 16.56
N SER A 136 -0.82 -1.69 15.30
CA SER A 136 -0.89 -3.12 14.96
C SER A 136 0.42 -3.82 15.31
N GLN A 137 0.34 -5.10 15.68
CA GLN A 137 1.52 -5.95 15.90
C GLN A 137 2.20 -6.40 14.59
N HIS A 138 1.59 -6.09 13.44
CA HIS A 138 2.16 -6.46 12.14
C HIS A 138 3.17 -5.39 11.67
N PRO A 139 4.46 -5.74 11.55
CA PRO A 139 5.50 -4.78 11.19
C PRO A 139 5.29 -4.17 9.79
N THR A 140 4.65 -4.91 8.88
CA THR A 140 4.42 -4.47 7.49
C THR A 140 3.45 -3.30 7.34
N VAL A 141 2.64 -2.98 8.35
CA VAL A 141 1.64 -1.91 8.31
C VAL A 141 2.00 -0.70 9.18
N GLN A 142 2.98 -0.85 10.10
CA GLN A 142 3.29 0.18 11.11
C GLN A 142 3.85 1.47 10.49
N ILE A 143 4.73 1.35 9.50
CA ILE A 143 5.38 2.52 8.87
C ILE A 143 4.79 2.70 7.48
N ASN A 144 3.74 3.50 7.40
CA ASN A 144 3.04 3.81 6.15
C ASN A 144 3.05 5.30 5.88
N PHE A 145 3.85 5.74 4.90
CA PHE A 145 4.00 7.16 4.56
C PHE A 145 2.76 7.76 3.88
N GLN A 146 1.82 6.94 3.40
CA GLN A 146 0.57 7.43 2.85
C GLN A 146 -0.30 8.15 3.90
N ILE A 147 -0.01 7.98 5.20
CA ILE A 147 -0.64 8.74 6.28
C ILE A 147 -0.38 10.26 6.19
N LEU A 148 0.67 10.68 5.50
CA LEU A 148 0.95 12.09 5.25
C LEU A 148 -0.02 12.69 4.22
N ILE A 149 -0.52 11.87 3.29
CA ILE A 149 -1.52 12.26 2.28
C ILE A 149 -2.93 12.16 2.90
N LEU A 150 -3.20 11.01 3.53
CA LEU A 150 -4.45 10.72 4.23
C LEU A 150 -4.24 11.01 5.73
N ASN A 151 -4.28 12.28 6.09
CA ASN A 151 -3.85 12.71 7.42
C ASN A 151 -5.03 12.72 8.41
N PRO A 152 -4.97 11.97 9.53
CA PRO A 152 -6.03 11.95 10.54
C PRO A 152 -6.24 13.32 11.21
N LEU A 153 -5.21 14.17 11.24
CA LEU A 153 -5.31 15.54 11.76
C LEU A 153 -6.32 16.40 10.98
N ASN A 154 -6.60 16.02 9.73
CA ASN A 154 -7.62 16.68 8.92
C ASN A 154 -8.99 16.70 9.60
N LEU A 155 -9.36 15.62 10.30
CA LEU A 155 -10.63 15.56 11.05
C LEU A 155 -10.61 16.50 12.27
N ILE A 156 -9.47 16.55 12.97
CA ILE A 156 -9.33 17.38 14.19
C ILE A 156 -9.38 18.86 13.82
N PHE A 157 -8.66 19.25 12.76
CA PHE A 157 -8.54 20.63 12.34
C PHE A 157 -9.62 21.11 11.37
N ALA A 158 -10.46 20.21 10.82
CA ALA A 158 -11.49 20.53 9.83
C ALA A 158 -12.38 21.70 10.28
N TRP A 159 -12.91 21.62 11.50
CA TRP A 159 -13.79 22.67 12.04
C TRP A 159 -13.11 24.04 12.13
N LYS A 160 -11.90 24.08 12.70
CA LYS A 160 -11.14 25.34 12.86
C LYS A 160 -10.77 25.92 11.50
N THR A 161 -10.34 25.06 10.57
CA THR A 161 -9.97 25.43 9.20
C THR A 161 -11.16 26.06 8.49
N VAL A 162 -12.31 25.38 8.47
CA VAL A 162 -13.54 25.89 7.84
C VAL A 162 -14.00 27.20 8.47
N LYS A 163 -13.94 27.33 9.80
CA LYS A 163 -14.31 28.55 10.50
C LYS A 163 -13.41 29.74 10.10
N ARG A 164 -12.11 29.53 9.99
CA ARG A 164 -11.15 30.55 9.56
C ARG A 164 -11.35 30.94 8.10
N MET A 165 -11.55 29.97 7.22
CA MET A 165 -11.83 30.23 5.80
C MET A 165 -13.10 31.00 5.56
N LYS A 166 -14.19 30.72 6.31
CA LYS A 166 -15.42 31.52 6.25
C LYS A 166 -15.19 32.98 6.66
N ALA A 167 -14.25 33.22 7.58
CA ALA A 167 -13.88 34.56 8.01
C ALA A 167 -12.87 35.25 7.07
N GLY A 168 -12.47 34.61 5.97
CA GLY A 168 -11.53 35.18 5.00
C GLY A 168 -10.06 35.19 5.47
N HIS A 169 -9.73 34.43 6.51
CA HIS A 169 -8.38 34.35 7.03
C HIS A 169 -7.67 33.09 6.54
N LEU A 170 -6.41 33.24 6.15
CA LEU A 170 -5.49 32.12 5.90
C LEU A 170 -5.26 31.35 7.21
N TYR A 171 -5.09 30.05 7.10
CA TYR A 171 -4.86 29.20 8.27
C TYR A 171 -3.59 28.37 8.04
N TRP A 172 -2.66 28.50 8.97
CA TRP A 172 -1.35 27.83 8.94
C TRP A 172 -1.42 26.32 8.63
N TYR A 173 -2.57 25.70 8.88
CA TYR A 173 -2.77 24.27 8.67
C TYR A 173 -2.64 23.86 7.19
N TYR A 174 -3.02 24.76 6.25
CA TYR A 174 -2.83 24.49 4.83
C TYR A 174 -1.36 24.46 4.42
N GLU A 175 -0.57 25.34 5.01
CA GLU A 175 0.88 25.37 4.82
C GLU A 175 1.51 24.07 5.35
N LEU A 176 1.11 23.63 6.55
CA LEU A 176 1.53 22.34 7.10
C LEU A 176 1.15 21.17 6.18
N LEU A 177 -0.10 21.12 5.68
CA LEU A 177 -0.53 20.07 4.76
C LEU A 177 0.28 20.09 3.45
N GLY A 178 0.61 21.26 2.93
CA GLY A 178 1.48 21.42 1.77
C GLY A 178 2.86 20.78 1.99
N TRP A 179 3.49 21.07 3.13
CA TRP A 179 4.78 20.44 3.48
C TRP A 179 4.68 18.94 3.68
N LEU A 180 3.64 18.45 4.35
CA LEU A 180 3.43 17.01 4.52
C LEU A 180 3.25 16.28 3.19
N LEU A 181 2.54 16.88 2.23
CA LEU A 181 2.39 16.32 0.88
C LEU A 181 3.69 16.32 0.09
N LEU A 182 4.51 17.38 0.19
CA LEU A 182 5.83 17.41 -0.41
C LEU A 182 6.73 16.30 0.14
N ILE A 183 6.75 16.13 1.45
CA ILE A 183 7.49 15.06 2.11
C ILE A 183 6.95 13.69 1.65
N ALA A 184 5.63 13.51 1.59
CA ALA A 184 5.02 12.28 1.13
C ALA A 184 5.47 11.92 -0.30
N LEU A 185 5.49 12.90 -1.21
CA LEU A 185 5.95 12.69 -2.58
C LEU A 185 7.43 12.31 -2.68
N LEU A 186 8.27 12.84 -1.80
CA LEU A 186 9.68 12.44 -1.72
C LEU A 186 9.85 11.03 -1.14
N LEU A 187 9.02 10.65 -0.17
CA LEU A 187 9.07 9.34 0.47
C LEU A 187 8.58 8.20 -0.43
N GLN A 188 8.01 8.49 -1.61
CA GLN A 188 7.71 7.49 -2.64
C GLN A 188 8.95 6.70 -3.13
N ILE A 189 10.16 7.21 -2.90
CA ILE A 189 11.40 6.49 -3.22
C ILE A 189 11.53 5.22 -2.35
N TRP A 190 10.95 5.23 -1.14
CA TRP A 190 11.05 4.14 -0.17
C TRP A 190 9.78 3.30 -0.03
N GLN A 191 8.64 3.79 -0.52
CA GLN A 191 7.36 3.08 -0.43
C GLN A 191 6.59 3.23 -1.74
N ASN A 192 6.13 2.10 -2.31
CA ASN A 192 5.19 2.10 -3.42
C ASN A 192 3.79 2.46 -2.89
N TYR A 193 3.26 3.60 -3.31
CA TYR A 193 1.94 4.02 -2.90
C TYR A 193 0.85 3.31 -3.70
N ALA A 194 -0.32 3.17 -3.09
CA ALA A 194 -1.50 2.66 -3.76
C ALA A 194 -1.81 3.42 -5.05
N GLU A 195 -2.38 2.71 -6.02
CA GLU A 195 -2.66 3.20 -7.37
C GLU A 195 -3.44 4.53 -7.34
N GLY A 196 -2.86 5.59 -7.90
CA GLY A 196 -3.48 6.92 -7.96
C GLY A 196 -3.20 7.85 -6.79
N MET A 197 -2.57 7.39 -5.69
CA MET A 197 -2.29 8.22 -4.51
C MET A 197 -1.35 9.39 -4.81
N SER A 198 -0.38 9.21 -5.70
CA SER A 198 0.52 10.27 -6.15
C SER A 198 -0.22 11.38 -6.89
N ILE A 199 -1.18 11.00 -7.75
CA ILE A 199 -2.01 11.94 -8.50
C ILE A 199 -2.88 12.76 -7.54
N LEU A 200 -3.46 12.08 -6.55
CA LEU A 200 -4.24 12.74 -5.50
C LEU A 200 -3.35 13.71 -4.69
N ALA A 201 -2.16 13.28 -4.26
CA ALA A 201 -1.23 14.11 -3.50
C ALA A 201 -0.82 15.37 -4.27
N LEU A 202 -0.48 15.25 -5.56
CA LEU A 202 -0.13 16.39 -6.41
C LEU A 202 -1.30 17.38 -6.57
N SER A 203 -2.52 16.89 -6.76
CA SER A 203 -3.69 17.73 -6.89
C SER A 203 -4.04 18.47 -5.59
N LEU A 204 -3.91 17.81 -4.45
CA LEU A 204 -4.08 18.42 -3.12
C LEU A 204 -2.98 19.45 -2.84
N LEU A 205 -1.72 19.14 -3.18
CA LEU A 205 -0.60 20.06 -3.03
C LEU A 205 -0.85 21.35 -3.82
N ALA A 206 -1.23 21.23 -5.10
CA ALA A 206 -1.55 22.39 -5.93
C ALA A 206 -2.66 23.25 -5.29
N ARG A 207 -3.69 22.60 -4.72
CA ARG A 207 -4.77 23.31 -4.01
C ARG A 207 -4.28 24.01 -2.75
N TYR A 208 -3.48 23.33 -1.92
CA TYR A 208 -3.02 23.90 -0.65
C TYR A 208 -2.01 25.03 -0.85
N CYS A 209 -1.16 24.95 -1.86
CA CYS A 209 -0.28 26.06 -2.26
C CYS A 209 -1.03 27.35 -2.66
N VAL A 210 -2.24 27.21 -3.20
CA VAL A 210 -3.09 28.38 -3.55
C VAL A 210 -3.80 28.93 -2.32
N LYS A 211 -3.98 28.11 -1.27
CA LYS A 211 -4.68 28.44 -0.02
C LYS A 211 -3.75 28.87 1.14
N SER A 212 -2.44 28.62 0.99
CA SER A 212 -1.41 29.11 1.90
C SER A 212 -0.95 30.51 1.51
#